data_7baf5c8e20650b865589a0e2c54d1481
#
_entry.id   7baf5c8e20650b865589a0e2c54d1481
#
_cell.length_a   1.000
_cell.length_b   1.000
_cell.length_c   1.000
_cell.angle_alpha   90.00
_cell.angle_beta   90.00
_cell.angle_gamma   90.00
#
_symmetry.space_group_name_H-M   'P 1'
#
loop_
_entity.id
_entity.type
_entity.pdbx_description
1 polymer ?
#
loop_
_entity_poly.entity_id
_entity_poly.type
_entity_poly.pdbx_seq_one_letter_code
_entity_poly.pdbx_strand_id
1 'polypeptide(L)'
;MKVDALVAEIGSTTTVVSAFDGLTTIEPKLLGQGMSRTTVQEGDVYIGLSGAVDALKATLGTEKLVYDHFFACSSAAGGLKMTVHGLVYDMTVKAAKEAALGAGGNIQSITAGMLTPSDLKRIKAQKPNLILLAGGVDYGERETALANAEALLPVIDDTPVIYAGNCENVQVIRDLFDAAGKGGQLYTTENVYPKIDTLNVVPTRRIIQSVFETHIVKAKGMSRIREAVDGVIMPTPGAVMRAAQMLSEIMPDILVIDLGGATTDVHSVTSGSPEILKRLLSPEPDAKRTVEGDLGVYVNADKLIAMIGEDKLLHMLSMDLKSLTALIETHVLIPQNESETAFIHALAQVAVLTAVQRHVGKHTVRFAGGGQGYAEGKDLTQIKRVIGTGGVLTRLPEAEALILSSFRNPKGDLLLPQQMPKIFIDRQYIMAAAGVLSGHYPEAAQKLLLNSLGIQEALR
;
A
#
# COMPACT_ATOMS: atom_id res chain seq x y z
N MET A 1 32.60 0.97 10.95
CA MET A 1 31.97 2.13 10.29
C MET A 1 30.81 2.61 11.15
N LYS A 2 30.61 3.92 11.32
CA LYS A 2 29.45 4.50 12.02
C LYS A 2 28.57 5.19 10.97
N VAL A 3 27.25 5.10 11.12
CA VAL A 3 26.22 5.72 10.26
C VAL A 3 25.10 6.28 11.13
N ASP A 4 24.34 7.26 10.64
CA ASP A 4 23.27 7.88 11.42
C ASP A 4 22.08 6.91 11.59
N ALA A 5 21.64 6.27 10.51
CA ALA A 5 20.50 5.36 10.61
C ALA A 5 20.59 4.17 9.65
N LEU A 6 20.01 3.05 10.11
CA LEU A 6 19.58 1.94 9.27
C LEU A 6 18.07 1.97 9.11
N VAL A 7 17.58 1.60 7.92
CA VAL A 7 16.17 1.36 7.67
C VAL A 7 15.99 -0.01 7.05
N ALA A 8 15.22 -0.88 7.71
CA ALA A 8 14.85 -2.18 7.19
C ALA A 8 13.47 -2.10 6.49
N GLU A 9 13.41 -2.48 5.24
CA GLU A 9 12.19 -2.80 4.53
C GLU A 9 12.01 -4.31 4.50
N ILE A 10 11.06 -4.82 5.28
CA ILE A 10 10.78 -6.25 5.41
C ILE A 10 9.61 -6.58 4.50
N GLY A 11 9.91 -6.88 3.24
CA GLY A 11 8.92 -7.25 2.22
C GLY A 11 8.39 -8.67 2.39
N SER A 12 7.39 -9.03 1.59
CA SER A 12 6.82 -10.38 1.58
C SER A 12 7.78 -11.44 1.02
N THR A 13 8.70 -11.05 0.15
CA THR A 13 9.65 -11.94 -0.54
C THR A 13 11.10 -11.63 -0.21
N THR A 14 11.44 -10.35 -0.05
CA THR A 14 12.79 -9.86 0.22
C THR A 14 12.81 -8.88 1.38
N THR A 15 13.89 -8.92 2.15
CA THR A 15 14.23 -7.92 3.18
C THR A 15 15.42 -7.11 2.70
N VAL A 16 15.30 -5.79 2.71
CA VAL A 16 16.38 -4.84 2.34
C VAL A 16 16.70 -3.97 3.54
N VAL A 17 17.99 -3.83 3.85
CA VAL A 17 18.47 -2.89 4.86
C VAL A 17 19.34 -1.83 4.19
N SER A 18 18.95 -0.57 4.37
CA SER A 18 19.61 0.60 3.81
C SER A 18 20.35 1.37 4.91
N ALA A 19 21.59 1.79 4.66
CA ALA A 19 22.37 2.63 5.58
C ALA A 19 22.38 4.08 5.09
N PHE A 20 22.01 4.98 5.98
CA PHE A 20 21.96 6.42 5.72
C PHE A 20 22.89 7.19 6.65
N ASP A 21 23.51 8.24 6.11
CA ASP A 21 24.40 9.13 6.84
C ASP A 21 24.19 10.58 6.45
N GLY A 22 24.58 11.51 7.31
CA GLY A 22 24.40 12.93 7.10
C GLY A 22 22.95 13.39 7.23
N LEU A 23 22.08 12.66 7.96
CA LEU A 23 20.65 12.94 8.07
C LEU A 23 20.33 14.29 8.74
N THR A 24 21.26 14.84 9.51
CA THR A 24 21.16 16.17 10.12
C THR A 24 21.94 17.24 9.35
N THR A 25 22.53 16.87 8.22
CA THR A 25 23.33 17.77 7.38
C THR A 25 22.58 18.22 6.12
N ILE A 26 23.21 19.12 5.36
CA ILE A 26 22.67 19.58 4.08
C ILE A 26 22.80 18.54 2.96
N GLU A 27 23.62 17.51 3.13
CA GLU A 27 23.87 16.47 2.12
C GLU A 27 23.68 15.06 2.69
N PRO A 28 22.42 14.64 2.95
CA PRO A 28 22.12 13.27 3.36
C PRO A 28 22.46 12.29 2.24
N LYS A 29 22.97 11.11 2.59
CA LYS A 29 23.45 10.09 1.64
C LYS A 29 22.95 8.71 1.99
N LEU A 30 22.58 7.94 0.97
CA LEU A 30 22.50 6.49 1.03
C LEU A 30 23.93 5.96 0.85
N LEU A 31 24.45 5.25 1.83
CA LEU A 31 25.81 4.68 1.77
C LEU A 31 25.84 3.32 1.10
N GLY A 32 24.80 2.52 1.27
CA GLY A 32 24.68 1.19 0.68
C GLY A 32 23.45 0.46 1.16
N GLN A 33 23.22 -0.70 0.55
CA GLN A 33 22.10 -1.59 0.87
C GLN A 33 22.58 -3.04 0.92
N GLY A 34 21.95 -3.80 1.81
CA GLY A 34 22.06 -5.24 1.84
C GLY A 34 20.70 -5.89 1.67
N MET A 35 20.64 -7.03 1.00
CA MET A 35 19.41 -7.74 0.70
C MET A 35 19.51 -9.22 1.05
N SER A 36 18.42 -9.75 1.56
CA SER A 36 18.23 -11.19 1.84
C SER A 36 16.81 -11.61 1.51
N ARG A 37 16.54 -12.91 1.42
CA ARG A 37 15.17 -13.44 1.36
C ARG A 37 14.48 -13.20 2.69
N THR A 38 13.17 -12.87 2.64
CA THR A 38 12.35 -12.81 3.85
C THR A 38 11.99 -14.22 4.31
N THR A 39 12.23 -14.51 5.59
CA THR A 39 12.13 -15.86 6.17
C THR A 39 10.84 -16.09 6.99
N VAL A 40 9.71 -15.50 6.55
CA VAL A 40 8.39 -15.70 7.21
C VAL A 40 7.98 -17.16 7.21
N GLN A 41 8.22 -17.88 6.11
CA GLN A 41 7.85 -19.31 5.99
C GLN A 41 8.67 -20.20 6.90
N GLU A 42 9.87 -19.78 7.27
CA GLU A 42 10.76 -20.45 8.21
C GLU A 42 10.38 -20.18 9.68
N GLY A 43 9.39 -19.29 9.90
CA GLY A 43 8.87 -18.97 11.21
C GLY A 43 9.65 -17.92 12.00
N ASP A 44 10.75 -17.37 11.44
CA ASP A 44 11.53 -16.30 12.06
C ASP A 44 12.02 -15.29 11.01
N VAL A 45 11.40 -14.12 11.00
CA VAL A 45 11.74 -13.01 10.08
C VAL A 45 13.12 -12.39 10.39
N TYR A 46 13.60 -12.57 11.62
CA TYR A 46 14.90 -12.04 12.05
C TYR A 46 16.08 -12.66 11.30
N ILE A 47 15.96 -13.90 10.85
CA ILE A 47 16.99 -14.58 10.05
C ILE A 47 17.23 -13.78 8.75
N GLY A 48 16.17 -13.44 8.02
CA GLY A 48 16.25 -12.63 6.81
C GLY A 48 16.80 -11.23 7.08
N LEU A 49 16.40 -10.60 8.18
CA LEU A 49 16.93 -9.29 8.60
C LEU A 49 18.44 -9.37 8.88
N SER A 50 18.88 -10.35 9.64
CA SER A 50 20.31 -10.55 9.93
C SER A 50 21.11 -10.76 8.66
N GLY A 51 20.62 -11.60 7.74
CA GLY A 51 21.25 -11.83 6.43
C GLY A 51 21.36 -10.54 5.59
N ALA A 52 20.34 -9.70 5.63
CA ALA A 52 20.37 -8.40 4.94
C ALA A 52 21.39 -7.43 5.57
N VAL A 53 21.50 -7.41 6.91
CA VAL A 53 22.52 -6.62 7.63
C VAL A 53 23.93 -7.11 7.28
N ASP A 54 24.14 -8.43 7.21
CA ASP A 54 25.47 -8.98 6.85
C ASP A 54 25.81 -8.68 5.38
N ALA A 55 24.86 -8.76 4.47
CA ALA A 55 25.03 -8.34 3.09
C ALA A 55 25.36 -6.82 3.00
N LEU A 56 24.72 -5.98 3.83
CA LEU A 56 25.03 -4.55 3.90
C LEU A 56 26.47 -4.31 4.39
N LYS A 57 26.92 -5.01 5.42
CA LYS A 57 28.32 -4.92 5.90
C LYS A 57 29.31 -5.28 4.80
N ALA A 58 29.02 -6.33 4.01
CA ALA A 58 29.84 -6.72 2.86
C ALA A 58 29.87 -5.63 1.79
N THR A 59 28.71 -5.05 1.45
CA THR A 59 28.60 -3.92 0.51
C THR A 59 29.41 -2.71 0.96
N LEU A 60 29.42 -2.41 2.26
CA LEU A 60 30.15 -1.27 2.86
C LEU A 60 31.62 -1.58 3.14
N GLY A 61 32.07 -2.82 2.94
CA GLY A 61 33.45 -3.24 3.22
C GLY A 61 33.81 -3.15 4.71
N THR A 62 32.87 -3.42 5.63
CA THR A 62 33.08 -3.29 7.07
C THR A 62 32.61 -4.52 7.85
N GLU A 63 33.41 -5.01 8.78
CA GLU A 63 32.99 -6.09 9.68
C GLU A 63 32.08 -5.57 10.81
N LYS A 64 32.28 -4.32 11.24
CA LYS A 64 31.52 -3.71 12.33
C LYS A 64 30.76 -2.48 11.84
N LEU A 65 29.43 -2.56 11.89
CA LEU A 65 28.53 -1.45 11.61
C LEU A 65 27.91 -0.96 12.91
N VAL A 66 28.07 0.34 13.19
CA VAL A 66 27.48 1.04 14.34
C VAL A 66 26.52 2.09 13.79
N TYR A 67 25.37 2.23 14.37
CA TYR A 67 24.33 3.17 13.96
C TYR A 67 23.71 3.84 15.18
N ASP A 68 23.23 5.06 14.99
CA ASP A 68 22.55 5.79 16.06
C ASP A 68 21.08 5.38 16.14
N HIS A 69 20.45 5.07 14.98
CA HIS A 69 19.06 4.64 14.88
C HIS A 69 18.86 3.44 13.95
N PHE A 70 17.89 2.61 14.27
CA PHE A 70 17.43 1.51 13.40
C PHE A 70 15.92 1.54 13.27
N PHE A 71 15.41 1.88 12.10
CA PHE A 71 13.99 1.94 11.79
C PHE A 71 13.56 0.79 10.89
N ALA A 72 12.25 0.50 10.84
CA ALA A 72 11.72 -0.51 9.94
C ALA A 72 10.31 -0.20 9.41
N CYS A 73 10.02 -0.74 8.24
CA CYS A 73 8.65 -0.99 7.78
C CYS A 73 8.49 -2.46 7.36
N SER A 74 7.26 -2.95 7.36
CA SER A 74 7.01 -4.36 7.06
C SER A 74 5.70 -4.58 6.29
N SER A 75 5.78 -5.44 5.26
CA SER A 75 4.64 -6.12 4.63
C SER A 75 4.73 -7.64 4.80
N ALA A 76 5.69 -8.13 5.60
CA ALA A 76 5.88 -9.55 5.89
C ALA A 76 4.65 -10.15 6.58
N ALA A 77 4.50 -11.47 6.54
CA ALA A 77 3.38 -12.22 7.11
C ALA A 77 1.99 -11.83 6.56
N GLY A 78 1.92 -11.29 5.34
CA GLY A 78 0.67 -10.92 4.66
C GLY A 78 0.16 -9.53 5.03
N GLY A 79 0.99 -8.69 5.64
CA GLY A 79 0.65 -7.31 6.00
C GLY A 79 -0.43 -7.22 7.09
N LEU A 80 -1.05 -6.04 7.22
CA LEU A 80 -2.15 -5.80 8.15
C LEU A 80 -3.48 -6.33 7.59
N LYS A 81 -3.81 -7.58 7.90
CA LYS A 81 -5.09 -8.20 7.49
C LYS A 81 -6.26 -7.54 8.22
N MET A 82 -7.18 -6.97 7.46
CA MET A 82 -8.34 -6.25 8.00
C MET A 82 -9.66 -6.79 7.44
N THR A 83 -10.73 -6.65 8.23
CA THR A 83 -12.09 -6.69 7.70
C THR A 83 -12.76 -5.33 7.92
N VAL A 84 -13.62 -4.93 6.99
CA VAL A 84 -14.28 -3.63 7.00
C VAL A 84 -15.78 -3.81 6.94
N HIS A 85 -16.48 -3.22 7.89
CA HIS A 85 -17.93 -3.34 8.04
C HIS A 85 -18.55 -1.95 8.16
N GLY A 86 -19.65 -1.71 7.45
CA GLY A 86 -20.35 -0.42 7.51
C GLY A 86 -21.80 -0.51 7.09
N LEU A 87 -22.49 0.62 7.02
CA LEU A 87 -23.92 0.67 6.76
C LEU A 87 -24.25 0.58 5.26
N VAL A 88 -23.71 1.47 4.44
CA VAL A 88 -23.99 1.60 3.01
C VAL A 88 -22.70 1.48 2.22
N TYR A 89 -22.71 0.63 1.18
CA TYR A 89 -21.49 0.27 0.43
C TYR A 89 -20.77 1.48 -0.18
N ASP A 90 -21.50 2.34 -0.90
CA ASP A 90 -20.92 3.48 -1.62
C ASP A 90 -20.67 4.73 -0.72
N MET A 91 -20.95 4.63 0.56
CA MET A 91 -20.82 5.70 1.55
C MET A 91 -19.85 5.30 2.67
N THR A 92 -20.39 4.83 3.80
CA THR A 92 -19.63 4.53 5.02
C THR A 92 -18.64 3.38 4.83
N VAL A 93 -19.01 2.35 4.06
CA VAL A 93 -18.11 1.23 3.74
C VAL A 93 -16.99 1.69 2.83
N LYS A 94 -17.29 2.48 1.80
CA LYS A 94 -16.27 3.06 0.90
C LYS A 94 -15.29 3.93 1.70
N ALA A 95 -15.78 4.81 2.55
CA ALA A 95 -14.94 5.67 3.38
C ALA A 95 -14.02 4.86 4.31
N ALA A 96 -14.55 3.84 4.97
CA ALA A 96 -13.79 2.94 5.83
C ALA A 96 -12.74 2.12 5.04
N LYS A 97 -13.11 1.63 3.84
CA LYS A 97 -12.18 0.98 2.91
C LYS A 97 -11.02 1.89 2.53
N GLU A 98 -11.31 3.14 2.16
CA GLU A 98 -10.27 4.12 1.79
C GLU A 98 -9.35 4.47 2.97
N ALA A 99 -9.89 4.52 4.19
CA ALA A 99 -9.08 4.69 5.39
C ALA A 99 -8.16 3.48 5.63
N ALA A 100 -8.70 2.26 5.55
CA ALA A 100 -7.95 1.03 5.74
C ALA A 100 -6.82 0.87 4.71
N LEU A 101 -7.11 1.03 3.43
CA LEU A 101 -6.12 0.94 2.36
C LEU A 101 -5.04 2.01 2.50
N GLY A 102 -5.44 3.26 2.76
CA GLY A 102 -4.50 4.38 2.93
C GLY A 102 -3.58 4.25 4.16
N ALA A 103 -3.99 3.47 5.17
CA ALA A 103 -3.14 3.12 6.31
C ALA A 103 -2.18 1.95 6.04
N GLY A 104 -2.26 1.31 4.87
CA GLY A 104 -1.45 0.13 4.54
C GLY A 104 -2.15 -1.21 4.79
N GLY A 105 -3.45 -1.19 5.09
CA GLY A 105 -4.24 -2.41 5.34
C GLY A 105 -4.39 -3.29 4.10
N ASN A 106 -4.49 -4.60 4.36
CA ASN A 106 -4.85 -5.64 3.40
C ASN A 106 -6.27 -6.14 3.74
N ILE A 107 -7.27 -5.74 2.97
CA ILE A 107 -8.67 -6.01 3.27
C ILE A 107 -9.06 -7.40 2.81
N GLN A 108 -9.41 -8.27 3.76
CA GLN A 108 -9.81 -9.66 3.50
C GLN A 108 -11.30 -9.79 3.16
N SER A 109 -12.15 -8.99 3.77
CA SER A 109 -13.58 -8.95 3.46
C SER A 109 -14.20 -7.61 3.82
N ILE A 110 -15.28 -7.31 3.08
CA ILE A 110 -16.08 -6.09 3.23
C ILE A 110 -17.54 -6.52 3.37
N THR A 111 -18.28 -5.89 4.28
CA THR A 111 -19.75 -6.04 4.39
C THR A 111 -20.44 -4.69 4.50
N ALA A 112 -21.67 -4.65 4.02
CA ALA A 112 -22.57 -3.50 4.15
C ALA A 112 -23.89 -3.95 4.81
N GLY A 113 -24.40 -3.15 5.72
CA GLY A 113 -25.61 -3.49 6.51
C GLY A 113 -25.31 -4.38 7.71
N MET A 114 -26.32 -5.10 8.17
CA MET A 114 -26.19 -6.00 9.34
C MET A 114 -25.35 -7.23 8.99
N LEU A 115 -24.45 -7.61 9.91
CA LEU A 115 -23.65 -8.82 9.80
C LEU A 115 -24.53 -10.07 9.91
N THR A 116 -24.42 -10.94 8.93
CA THR A 116 -25.12 -12.23 8.94
C THR A 116 -24.29 -13.29 9.67
N PRO A 117 -24.90 -14.41 10.12
CA PRO A 117 -24.15 -15.54 10.68
C PRO A 117 -23.04 -16.07 9.77
N SER A 118 -23.24 -16.00 8.45
CA SER A 118 -22.23 -16.36 7.44
C SER A 118 -21.05 -15.39 7.45
N ASP A 119 -21.30 -14.09 7.60
CA ASP A 119 -20.24 -13.08 7.71
C ASP A 119 -19.42 -13.28 8.97
N LEU A 120 -20.06 -13.50 10.11
CA LEU A 120 -19.38 -13.76 11.38
C LEU A 120 -18.51 -15.03 11.32
N LYS A 121 -19.01 -16.11 10.70
CA LYS A 121 -18.23 -17.33 10.46
C LYS A 121 -17.00 -17.05 9.57
N ARG A 122 -17.16 -16.22 8.54
CA ARG A 122 -16.08 -15.82 7.64
C ARG A 122 -15.03 -14.97 8.36
N ILE A 123 -15.44 -13.98 9.15
CA ILE A 123 -14.54 -13.14 9.95
C ILE A 123 -13.72 -14.02 10.90
N LYS A 124 -14.35 -14.94 11.63
CA LYS A 124 -13.68 -15.86 12.53
C LYS A 124 -12.66 -16.76 11.82
N ALA A 125 -12.99 -17.25 10.61
CA ALA A 125 -12.11 -18.09 9.81
C ALA A 125 -10.91 -17.31 9.24
N GLN A 126 -11.11 -16.05 8.87
CA GLN A 126 -10.05 -15.18 8.30
C GLN A 126 -9.04 -14.72 9.34
N LYS A 127 -9.40 -14.71 10.62
CA LYS A 127 -8.55 -14.25 11.73
C LYS A 127 -7.86 -12.93 11.41
N PRO A 128 -8.63 -11.84 11.20
CA PRO A 128 -8.05 -10.55 10.88
C PRO A 128 -7.17 -10.04 12.02
N ASN A 129 -6.17 -9.24 11.71
CA ASN A 129 -5.36 -8.54 12.70
C ASN A 129 -6.10 -7.33 13.29
N LEU A 130 -7.11 -6.83 12.55
CA LEU A 130 -7.87 -5.64 12.90
C LEU A 130 -9.24 -5.66 12.22
N ILE A 131 -10.28 -5.28 12.95
CA ILE A 131 -11.63 -5.07 12.42
C ILE A 131 -11.93 -3.57 12.43
N LEU A 132 -12.36 -3.03 11.29
CA LEU A 132 -12.85 -1.66 11.19
C LEU A 132 -14.37 -1.66 11.06
N LEU A 133 -15.05 -1.11 12.04
CA LEU A 133 -16.49 -0.95 12.10
C LEU A 133 -16.85 0.52 11.89
N ALA A 134 -17.52 0.82 10.79
CA ALA A 134 -18.13 2.11 10.51
C ALA A 134 -19.66 2.01 10.67
N GLY A 135 -20.35 3.14 10.67
CA GLY A 135 -21.80 3.18 10.83
C GLY A 135 -22.44 4.31 10.05
N GLY A 136 -23.59 4.79 10.46
CA GLY A 136 -24.26 5.93 9.85
C GLY A 136 -23.46 7.23 9.91
N VAL A 137 -23.93 8.28 9.23
CA VAL A 137 -23.45 9.65 9.45
C VAL A 137 -23.72 10.08 10.89
N ASP A 138 -23.01 11.10 11.38
CA ASP A 138 -23.23 11.62 12.72
C ASP A 138 -24.67 12.09 12.89
N TYR A 139 -25.29 11.73 14.03
CA TYR A 139 -26.70 11.98 14.35
C TYR A 139 -27.72 11.30 13.42
N GLY A 140 -27.25 10.38 12.54
CA GLY A 140 -28.09 9.60 11.64
C GLY A 140 -28.41 8.21 12.17
N GLU A 141 -28.40 7.21 11.28
CA GLU A 141 -28.69 5.81 11.58
C GLU A 141 -27.71 5.25 12.63
N ARG A 142 -28.24 4.52 13.62
CA ARG A 142 -27.49 4.05 14.78
C ARG A 142 -27.52 2.53 14.95
N GLU A 143 -28.64 1.90 14.59
CA GLU A 143 -28.98 0.53 14.98
C GLU A 143 -28.05 -0.50 14.33
N THR A 144 -27.72 -0.34 13.05
CA THR A 144 -26.88 -1.28 12.32
C THR A 144 -25.48 -1.40 12.94
N ALA A 145 -24.88 -0.28 13.30
CA ALA A 145 -23.54 -0.29 13.90
C ALA A 145 -23.54 -0.89 15.30
N LEU A 146 -24.59 -0.64 16.11
CA LEU A 146 -24.76 -1.24 17.43
C LEU A 146 -24.95 -2.75 17.34
N ALA A 147 -25.86 -3.20 16.47
CA ALA A 147 -26.09 -4.63 16.24
C ALA A 147 -24.82 -5.35 15.72
N ASN A 148 -24.06 -4.72 14.84
CA ASN A 148 -22.81 -5.27 14.33
C ASN A 148 -21.74 -5.33 15.44
N ALA A 149 -21.64 -4.32 16.28
CA ALA A 149 -20.72 -4.32 17.43
C ALA A 149 -21.05 -5.48 18.40
N GLU A 150 -22.33 -5.66 18.75
CA GLU A 150 -22.78 -6.77 19.59
C GLU A 150 -22.50 -8.14 18.94
N ALA A 151 -22.81 -8.29 17.63
CA ALA A 151 -22.61 -9.52 16.90
C ALA A 151 -21.12 -9.91 16.78
N LEU A 152 -20.21 -8.96 16.78
CA LEU A 152 -18.76 -9.20 16.72
C LEU A 152 -18.21 -9.75 18.05
N LEU A 153 -18.75 -9.39 19.21
CA LEU A 153 -18.24 -9.76 20.53
C LEU A 153 -17.95 -11.26 20.70
N PRO A 154 -18.84 -12.19 20.30
CA PRO A 154 -18.58 -13.63 20.49
C PRO A 154 -17.56 -14.21 19.47
N VAL A 155 -17.19 -13.49 18.42
CA VAL A 155 -16.33 -14.01 17.35
C VAL A 155 -14.94 -13.38 17.33
N ILE A 156 -14.74 -12.25 18.02
CA ILE A 156 -13.44 -11.62 18.18
C ILE A 156 -12.76 -12.19 19.43
N ASP A 157 -11.70 -12.95 19.27
CA ASP A 157 -10.90 -13.43 20.41
C ASP A 157 -10.12 -12.22 21.00
N ASP A 158 -8.85 -12.03 20.63
CA ASP A 158 -8.02 -10.87 21.01
C ASP A 158 -7.91 -9.83 19.88
N THR A 159 -8.74 -9.93 18.84
CA THR A 159 -8.68 -9.03 17.69
C THR A 159 -9.16 -7.63 18.05
N PRO A 160 -8.36 -6.58 17.84
CA PRO A 160 -8.79 -5.20 18.06
C PRO A 160 -9.89 -4.79 17.09
N VAL A 161 -10.81 -3.98 17.59
CA VAL A 161 -11.88 -3.36 16.80
C VAL A 161 -11.74 -1.86 16.86
N ILE A 162 -11.68 -1.21 15.71
CA ILE A 162 -11.76 0.24 15.60
C ILE A 162 -13.20 0.60 15.23
N TYR A 163 -13.84 1.41 16.04
CA TYR A 163 -15.10 2.05 15.70
C TYR A 163 -14.87 3.47 15.17
N ALA A 164 -15.29 3.70 13.93
CA ALA A 164 -15.17 4.96 13.20
C ALA A 164 -16.51 5.35 12.54
N GLY A 165 -17.59 5.25 13.29
CA GLY A 165 -18.96 5.53 12.83
C GLY A 165 -19.63 6.67 13.61
N ASN A 166 -20.95 6.71 13.57
CA ASN A 166 -21.78 7.73 14.19
C ASN A 166 -21.36 8.02 15.65
N CYS A 167 -21.04 9.28 15.94
CA CYS A 167 -20.55 9.74 17.24
C CYS A 167 -21.51 9.42 18.40
N GLU A 168 -22.82 9.35 18.15
CA GLU A 168 -23.86 9.00 19.12
C GLU A 168 -23.75 7.56 19.67
N ASN A 169 -23.07 6.66 18.93
CA ASN A 169 -22.92 5.26 19.33
C ASN A 169 -21.67 4.99 20.16
N VAL A 170 -20.72 5.93 20.22
CA VAL A 170 -19.39 5.70 20.82
C VAL A 170 -19.50 5.18 22.25
N GLN A 171 -20.34 5.83 23.10
CA GLN A 171 -20.46 5.43 24.50
C GLN A 171 -21.14 4.08 24.64
N VAL A 172 -22.22 3.85 23.88
CA VAL A 172 -22.97 2.58 23.94
C VAL A 172 -22.10 1.39 23.51
N ILE A 173 -21.29 1.57 22.46
CA ILE A 173 -20.36 0.51 22.01
C ILE A 173 -19.26 0.27 23.04
N ARG A 174 -18.75 1.31 23.72
CA ARG A 174 -17.83 1.13 24.84
C ARG A 174 -18.44 0.31 25.96
N ASP A 175 -19.66 0.65 26.39
CA ASP A 175 -20.35 -0.05 27.44
C ASP A 175 -20.61 -1.53 27.08
N LEU A 176 -20.92 -1.82 25.79
CA LEU A 176 -21.06 -3.19 25.28
C LEU A 176 -19.77 -4.00 25.39
N PHE A 177 -18.64 -3.39 24.95
CA PHE A 177 -17.32 -4.05 24.99
C PHE A 177 -16.84 -4.23 26.44
N ASP A 178 -17.05 -3.25 27.33
CA ASP A 178 -16.70 -3.33 28.73
C ASP A 178 -17.50 -4.41 29.46
N ALA A 179 -18.81 -4.47 29.20
CA ALA A 179 -19.68 -5.51 29.74
C ALA A 179 -19.29 -6.93 29.32
N ALA A 180 -18.73 -7.07 28.08
CA ALA A 180 -18.19 -8.33 27.56
C ALA A 180 -16.77 -8.63 28.06
N GLY A 181 -16.14 -7.78 28.86
CA GLY A 181 -14.76 -7.90 29.31
C GLY A 181 -13.74 -7.66 28.20
N LYS A 182 -14.12 -6.97 27.10
CA LYS A 182 -13.34 -6.70 25.88
C LYS A 182 -13.03 -5.22 25.66
N GLY A 183 -13.20 -4.36 26.65
CA GLY A 183 -12.96 -2.92 26.54
C GLY A 183 -11.55 -2.57 26.05
N GLY A 184 -10.53 -3.34 26.42
CA GLY A 184 -9.15 -3.15 25.95
C GLY A 184 -8.92 -3.48 24.47
N GLN A 185 -9.90 -4.06 23.78
CA GLN A 185 -9.84 -4.37 22.34
C GLN A 185 -10.52 -3.30 21.49
N LEU A 186 -11.30 -2.41 22.11
CA LEU A 186 -12.03 -1.36 21.40
C LEU A 186 -11.21 -0.06 21.34
N TYR A 187 -11.05 0.42 20.13
CA TYR A 187 -10.50 1.74 19.83
C TYR A 187 -11.58 2.59 19.16
N THR A 188 -11.72 3.83 19.55
CA THR A 188 -12.70 4.73 18.95
C THR A 188 -12.02 5.94 18.35
N THR A 189 -12.53 6.41 17.21
CA THR A 189 -12.06 7.61 16.54
C THR A 189 -13.22 8.40 15.97
N GLU A 190 -12.94 9.55 15.39
CA GLU A 190 -13.94 10.33 14.65
C GLU A 190 -14.57 9.48 13.54
N ASN A 191 -15.83 9.80 13.22
CA ASN A 191 -16.54 9.14 12.13
C ASN A 191 -15.80 9.32 10.80
N VAL A 192 -15.58 8.21 10.10
CA VAL A 192 -14.91 8.20 8.79
C VAL A 192 -15.75 8.83 7.67
N TYR A 193 -17.08 8.92 7.91
CA TYR A 193 -18.06 9.53 6.99
C TYR A 193 -19.10 10.34 7.80
N PRO A 194 -18.67 11.49 8.40
CA PRO A 194 -19.49 12.22 9.38
C PRO A 194 -20.75 12.85 8.79
N LYS A 195 -20.71 13.21 7.50
CA LYS A 195 -21.82 13.81 6.74
C LYS A 195 -21.88 13.20 5.35
N ILE A 196 -23.02 13.29 4.68
CA ILE A 196 -23.17 12.90 3.28
C ILE A 196 -22.11 13.63 2.45
N ASP A 197 -21.46 12.90 1.56
CA ASP A 197 -20.39 13.37 0.66
C ASP A 197 -19.15 13.97 1.37
N THR A 198 -18.94 13.63 2.65
CA THR A 198 -17.79 14.11 3.41
C THR A 198 -16.95 12.94 3.93
N LEU A 199 -15.72 12.80 3.40
CA LEU A 199 -14.75 11.82 3.86
C LEU A 199 -13.89 12.40 4.99
N ASN A 200 -13.73 11.65 6.10
CA ASN A 200 -12.83 11.98 7.21
C ASN A 200 -11.91 10.78 7.51
N VAL A 201 -11.08 10.42 6.54
CA VAL A 201 -10.27 9.20 6.59
C VAL A 201 -9.00 9.33 7.44
N VAL A 202 -8.51 10.54 7.69
CA VAL A 202 -7.21 10.79 8.33
C VAL A 202 -7.16 10.31 9.78
N PRO A 203 -8.12 10.62 10.66
CA PRO A 203 -8.13 10.12 12.03
C PRO A 203 -8.14 8.59 12.09
N THR A 204 -8.98 7.97 11.23
CA THR A 204 -9.06 6.50 11.14
C THR A 204 -7.74 5.88 10.65
N ARG A 205 -7.05 6.49 9.69
CA ARG A 205 -5.72 6.02 9.25
C ARG A 205 -4.70 6.05 10.38
N ARG A 206 -4.68 7.12 11.16
CA ARG A 206 -3.74 7.27 12.30
C ARG A 206 -3.96 6.17 13.35
N ILE A 207 -5.21 5.91 13.72
CA ILE A 207 -5.50 4.90 14.74
C ILE A 207 -5.24 3.48 14.22
N ILE A 208 -5.51 3.19 12.93
CA ILE A 208 -5.14 1.91 12.30
C ILE A 208 -3.63 1.68 12.39
N GLN A 209 -2.82 2.68 12.09
CA GLN A 209 -1.37 2.60 12.18
C GLN A 209 -0.92 2.34 13.62
N SER A 210 -1.44 3.10 14.59
CA SER A 210 -1.12 2.93 16.02
C SER A 210 -1.48 1.53 16.54
N VAL A 211 -2.65 1.01 16.15
CA VAL A 211 -3.08 -0.34 16.55
C VAL A 211 -2.23 -1.41 15.86
N PHE A 212 -1.87 -1.22 14.59
CA PHE A 212 -0.96 -2.12 13.89
C PHE A 212 0.38 -2.27 14.63
N GLU A 213 0.94 -1.16 15.09
CA GLU A 213 2.19 -1.13 15.87
C GLU A 213 2.16 -2.03 17.08
N THR A 214 1.04 -2.00 17.81
CA THR A 214 0.84 -2.79 19.03
C THR A 214 0.64 -4.28 18.73
N HIS A 215 0.12 -4.62 17.55
CA HIS A 215 -0.30 -5.99 17.21
C HIS A 215 0.68 -6.72 16.27
N ILE A 216 1.48 -6.02 15.44
CA ILE A 216 2.46 -6.65 14.55
C ILE A 216 3.51 -7.46 15.32
N VAL A 217 3.81 -7.06 16.55
CA VAL A 217 4.74 -7.75 17.46
C VAL A 217 4.32 -9.20 17.75
N LYS A 218 3.03 -9.53 17.62
CA LYS A 218 2.50 -10.88 17.85
C LYS A 218 2.78 -11.86 16.69
N ALA A 219 3.23 -11.38 15.53
CA ALA A 219 3.64 -12.24 14.43
C ALA A 219 4.98 -12.93 14.75
N LYS A 220 5.10 -14.22 14.38
CA LYS A 220 6.30 -15.02 14.65
C LYS A 220 7.56 -14.33 14.10
N GLY A 221 8.56 -14.13 14.96
CA GLY A 221 9.83 -13.47 14.64
C GLY A 221 9.81 -11.95 14.63
N MET A 222 8.63 -11.31 14.69
CA MET A 222 8.53 -9.85 14.73
C MET A 222 8.89 -9.26 16.11
N SER A 223 8.73 -10.01 17.19
CA SER A 223 9.13 -9.56 18.54
C SER A 223 10.60 -9.17 18.61
N ARG A 224 11.47 -10.00 18.04
CA ARG A 224 12.93 -9.74 17.99
C ARG A 224 13.27 -8.51 17.14
N ILE A 225 12.53 -8.30 16.04
CA ILE A 225 12.69 -7.11 15.21
C ILE A 225 12.28 -5.88 15.99
N ARG A 226 11.16 -5.96 16.72
CA ARG A 226 10.65 -4.85 17.55
C ARG A 226 11.64 -4.44 18.63
N GLU A 227 12.36 -5.39 19.21
CA GLU A 227 13.42 -5.11 20.19
C GLU A 227 14.66 -4.48 19.56
N ALA A 228 14.92 -4.77 18.28
CA ALA A 228 16.09 -4.29 17.55
C ALA A 228 15.90 -2.91 16.91
N VAL A 229 14.66 -2.46 16.67
CA VAL A 229 14.38 -1.21 15.96
C VAL A 229 13.89 -0.11 16.90
N ASP A 230 14.24 1.12 16.55
CA ASP A 230 13.78 2.32 17.24
C ASP A 230 12.38 2.71 16.74
N GLY A 231 11.51 3.09 17.67
CA GLY A 231 10.18 3.58 17.33
C GLY A 231 9.28 2.49 16.75
N VAL A 232 8.50 2.85 15.76
CA VAL A 232 7.35 2.10 15.24
C VAL A 232 7.69 1.37 13.95
N ILE A 233 7.24 0.12 13.81
CA ILE A 233 7.30 -0.60 12.54
C ILE A 233 6.07 -0.23 11.72
N MET A 234 6.24 0.55 10.66
CA MET A 234 5.15 0.94 9.77
C MET A 234 4.78 -0.18 8.77
N PRO A 235 3.51 -0.27 8.32
CA PRO A 235 3.22 -1.03 7.11
C PRO A 235 3.99 -0.45 5.92
N THR A 236 4.69 -1.28 5.12
CA THR A 236 5.44 -0.80 3.94
C THR A 236 4.60 0.07 3.01
N PRO A 237 3.34 -0.31 2.64
CA PRO A 237 2.53 0.56 1.80
C PRO A 237 2.13 1.89 2.48
N GLY A 238 2.04 1.91 3.81
CA GLY A 238 1.84 3.14 4.58
C GLY A 238 3.05 4.06 4.50
N ALA A 239 4.26 3.49 4.55
CA ALA A 239 5.51 4.24 4.37
C ALA A 239 5.63 4.81 2.96
N VAL A 240 5.29 4.03 1.91
CA VAL A 240 5.25 4.51 0.52
C VAL A 240 4.24 5.64 0.35
N MET A 241 3.04 5.52 0.91
CA MET A 241 2.03 6.60 0.88
C MET A 241 2.55 7.87 1.57
N ARG A 242 3.22 7.73 2.71
CA ARG A 242 3.81 8.86 3.43
C ARG A 242 4.89 9.57 2.61
N ALA A 243 5.74 8.81 1.92
CA ALA A 243 6.73 9.36 1.00
C ALA A 243 6.06 10.08 -0.19
N ALA A 244 4.99 9.51 -0.74
CA ALA A 244 4.20 10.15 -1.79
C ALA A 244 3.59 11.48 -1.32
N GLN A 245 3.01 11.51 -0.13
CA GLN A 245 2.47 12.75 0.45
C GLN A 245 3.56 13.81 0.66
N MET A 246 4.71 13.43 1.21
CA MET A 246 5.87 14.32 1.39
C MET A 246 6.34 14.91 0.04
N LEU A 247 6.43 14.09 -1.01
CA LEU A 247 6.79 14.59 -2.34
C LEU A 247 5.71 15.49 -2.93
N SER A 248 4.43 15.23 -2.67
CA SER A 248 3.33 16.03 -3.21
C SER A 248 3.31 17.47 -2.71
N GLU A 249 3.94 17.77 -1.59
CA GLU A 249 4.10 19.12 -1.06
C GLU A 249 4.95 20.02 -1.98
N ILE A 250 5.93 19.41 -2.67
CA ILE A 250 6.83 20.11 -3.62
C ILE A 250 6.52 19.79 -5.07
N MET A 251 5.92 18.64 -5.33
CA MET A 251 5.52 18.16 -6.65
C MET A 251 4.08 17.68 -6.62
N PRO A 252 3.08 18.58 -6.65
CA PRO A 252 1.67 18.18 -6.59
C PRO A 252 1.28 17.29 -7.79
N ASP A 253 0.15 16.61 -7.65
CA ASP A 253 -0.44 15.75 -8.67
C ASP A 253 0.50 14.59 -9.08
N ILE A 254 0.81 13.72 -8.13
CA ILE A 254 1.69 12.57 -8.36
C ILE A 254 0.94 11.24 -8.23
N LEU A 255 1.45 10.26 -8.97
CA LEU A 255 1.09 8.85 -8.87
C LEU A 255 2.36 8.05 -8.56
N VAL A 256 2.26 7.09 -7.65
CA VAL A 256 3.33 6.13 -7.35
C VAL A 256 2.83 4.73 -7.66
N ILE A 257 3.62 3.96 -8.39
CA ILE A 257 3.38 2.56 -8.70
C ILE A 257 4.47 1.75 -8.01
N ASP A 258 4.10 0.92 -7.07
CA ASP A 258 4.99 0.02 -6.34
C ASP A 258 4.73 -1.41 -6.82
N LEU A 259 5.63 -1.94 -7.66
CA LEU A 259 5.52 -3.28 -8.20
C LEU A 259 6.47 -4.23 -7.49
N GLY A 260 5.87 -5.13 -6.72
CA GLY A 260 6.57 -6.16 -5.97
C GLY A 260 6.41 -7.57 -6.55
N GLY A 261 7.07 -8.54 -5.90
CA GLY A 261 6.91 -9.95 -6.24
C GLY A 261 5.54 -10.53 -5.86
N ALA A 262 4.86 -9.98 -4.87
CA ALA A 262 3.59 -10.50 -4.34
C ALA A 262 2.38 -9.65 -4.70
N THR A 263 2.53 -8.32 -4.78
CA THR A 263 1.45 -7.35 -5.01
C THR A 263 1.91 -6.24 -5.94
N THR A 264 0.95 -5.52 -6.51
CA THR A 264 1.14 -4.22 -7.15
C THR A 264 0.29 -3.19 -6.43
N ASP A 265 0.92 -2.13 -5.95
CA ASP A 265 0.25 -1.03 -5.24
C ASP A 265 0.28 0.24 -6.09
N VAL A 266 -0.84 0.96 -6.11
CA VAL A 266 -0.94 2.26 -6.77
C VAL A 266 -1.36 3.31 -5.74
N HIS A 267 -0.56 4.35 -5.60
CA HIS A 267 -0.81 5.46 -4.69
C HIS A 267 -0.95 6.75 -5.50
N SER A 268 -2.06 7.44 -5.38
CA SER A 268 -2.24 8.76 -5.96
C SER A 268 -2.37 9.84 -4.90
N VAL A 269 -1.73 10.98 -5.12
CA VAL A 269 -1.90 12.18 -4.29
C VAL A 269 -2.24 13.32 -5.23
N THR A 270 -3.53 13.60 -5.35
CA THR A 270 -4.10 14.64 -6.20
C THR A 270 -5.54 14.93 -5.77
N SER A 271 -5.95 16.16 -5.82
CA SER A 271 -7.36 16.54 -5.59
C SER A 271 -8.24 16.35 -6.84
N GLY A 272 -7.63 16.08 -8.00
CA GLY A 272 -8.34 15.97 -9.27
C GLY A 272 -8.72 17.33 -9.86
N SER A 273 -9.52 17.33 -10.94
CA SER A 273 -9.97 18.56 -11.58
C SER A 273 -11.29 19.05 -10.98
N PRO A 274 -11.47 20.39 -10.80
CA PRO A 274 -12.73 20.94 -10.30
C PRO A 274 -13.94 20.59 -11.16
N GLU A 275 -13.74 20.35 -12.45
CA GLU A 275 -14.79 19.98 -13.40
C GLU A 275 -15.29 18.55 -13.18
N ILE A 276 -14.36 17.61 -12.94
CA ILE A 276 -14.69 16.21 -12.64
C ILE A 276 -15.28 16.09 -11.24
N LEU A 277 -14.72 16.81 -10.24
CA LEU A 277 -15.22 16.77 -8.86
C LEU A 277 -16.72 17.13 -8.75
N LYS A 278 -17.20 18.09 -9.55
CA LYS A 278 -18.62 18.47 -9.58
C LYS A 278 -19.54 17.38 -10.14
N ARG A 279 -18.99 16.37 -10.82
CA ARG A 279 -19.70 15.29 -11.49
C ARG A 279 -19.44 13.93 -10.88
N LEU A 280 -18.62 13.84 -9.83
CA LEU A 280 -18.36 12.60 -9.11
C LEU A 280 -19.63 12.10 -8.42
N LEU A 281 -19.95 10.83 -8.64
CA LEU A 281 -21.08 10.17 -7.96
C LEU A 281 -20.87 10.01 -6.47
N SER A 282 -19.61 9.92 -6.03
CA SER A 282 -19.23 9.87 -4.62
C SER A 282 -17.82 10.40 -4.44
N PRO A 283 -17.51 11.03 -3.29
CA PRO A 283 -16.20 11.63 -3.03
C PRO A 283 -15.08 10.59 -3.05
N GLU A 284 -13.89 11.03 -3.44
CA GLU A 284 -12.64 10.27 -3.39
C GLU A 284 -11.62 11.01 -2.52
N PRO A 285 -10.79 10.31 -1.72
CA PRO A 285 -9.78 10.98 -0.92
C PRO A 285 -8.66 11.54 -1.82
N ASP A 286 -8.06 12.67 -1.41
CA ASP A 286 -6.90 13.24 -2.11
C ASP A 286 -5.75 12.25 -2.21
N ALA A 287 -5.39 11.62 -1.10
CA ALA A 287 -4.44 10.52 -1.06
C ALA A 287 -5.17 9.19 -1.07
N LYS A 288 -5.13 8.47 -2.20
CA LYS A 288 -5.77 7.16 -2.40
C LYS A 288 -4.73 6.08 -2.68
N ARG A 289 -4.96 4.89 -2.12
CA ARG A 289 -4.22 3.66 -2.44
C ARG A 289 -5.17 2.58 -2.92
N THR A 290 -4.76 1.84 -3.93
CA THR A 290 -5.29 0.51 -4.26
C THR A 290 -4.19 -0.52 -4.15
N VAL A 291 -4.53 -1.73 -3.75
CA VAL A 291 -3.63 -2.86 -3.68
C VAL A 291 -4.19 -4.02 -4.49
N GLU A 292 -3.38 -4.51 -5.42
CA GLU A 292 -3.71 -5.62 -6.29
C GLU A 292 -2.94 -6.86 -5.83
N GLY A 293 -3.58 -7.66 -4.99
CA GLY A 293 -3.00 -8.88 -4.40
C GLY A 293 -2.88 -10.04 -5.40
N ASP A 294 -3.41 -9.87 -6.61
CA ASP A 294 -3.35 -10.83 -7.71
C ASP A 294 -2.35 -10.44 -8.81
N LEU A 295 -1.66 -9.32 -8.67
CA LEU A 295 -0.77 -8.76 -9.69
C LEU A 295 0.72 -8.72 -9.26
N GLY A 296 1.14 -9.61 -8.39
CA GLY A 296 2.57 -9.76 -8.06
C GLY A 296 3.30 -10.62 -9.10
N VAL A 297 4.43 -10.15 -9.62
CA VAL A 297 5.13 -10.81 -10.74
C VAL A 297 5.78 -12.15 -10.38
N TYR A 298 5.92 -12.46 -9.09
CA TYR A 298 6.50 -13.72 -8.62
C TYR A 298 5.45 -14.66 -8.03
N VAL A 299 4.70 -14.21 -7.04
CA VAL A 299 3.73 -15.04 -6.32
C VAL A 299 2.48 -15.33 -7.17
N ASN A 300 2.12 -14.43 -8.07
CA ASN A 300 0.93 -14.52 -8.91
C ASN A 300 1.27 -14.57 -10.41
N ALA A 301 2.44 -15.08 -10.76
CA ALA A 301 2.86 -15.17 -12.15
C ALA A 301 1.88 -15.97 -13.01
N ASP A 302 1.32 -17.06 -12.48
CA ASP A 302 0.28 -17.88 -13.11
C ASP A 302 -0.94 -17.07 -13.54
N LYS A 303 -1.42 -16.16 -12.70
CA LYS A 303 -2.55 -15.28 -13.00
C LYS A 303 -2.20 -14.27 -14.08
N LEU A 304 -1.00 -13.67 -14.01
CA LEU A 304 -0.53 -12.74 -15.03
C LEU A 304 -0.35 -13.43 -16.39
N ILE A 305 0.21 -14.65 -16.41
CA ILE A 305 0.32 -15.48 -17.62
C ILE A 305 -1.06 -15.75 -18.21
N ALA A 306 -2.02 -16.14 -17.37
CA ALA A 306 -3.40 -16.39 -17.82
C ALA A 306 -4.05 -15.10 -18.38
N MET A 307 -3.77 -13.94 -17.83
CA MET A 307 -4.26 -12.65 -18.34
C MET A 307 -3.64 -12.26 -19.69
N ILE A 308 -2.37 -12.58 -19.90
CA ILE A 308 -1.67 -12.33 -21.17
C ILE A 308 -2.18 -13.29 -22.24
N GLY A 309 -2.34 -14.54 -21.92
CA GLY A 309 -2.54 -15.67 -22.80
C GLY A 309 -1.24 -16.22 -23.38
N GLU A 310 -1.15 -17.55 -23.49
CA GLU A 310 0.05 -18.27 -23.89
C GLU A 310 0.57 -17.83 -25.28
N ASP A 311 -0.30 -17.84 -26.30
CA ASP A 311 0.08 -17.45 -27.66
C ASP A 311 0.67 -16.04 -27.74
N LYS A 312 0.08 -15.10 -27.00
CA LYS A 312 0.56 -13.72 -26.97
C LYS A 312 1.91 -13.63 -26.24
N LEU A 313 2.09 -14.39 -25.16
CA LEU A 313 3.33 -14.42 -24.40
C LEU A 313 4.47 -15.02 -25.25
N LEU A 314 4.23 -16.11 -25.99
CA LEU A 314 5.17 -16.70 -26.96
C LEU A 314 5.61 -15.67 -28.00
N HIS A 315 4.64 -14.92 -28.54
CA HIS A 315 4.93 -13.87 -29.52
C HIS A 315 5.73 -12.72 -28.91
N MET A 316 5.37 -12.24 -27.72
CA MET A 316 6.07 -11.15 -27.02
C MET A 316 7.53 -11.51 -26.72
N LEU A 317 7.78 -12.76 -26.32
CA LEU A 317 9.10 -13.24 -25.93
C LEU A 317 9.91 -13.79 -27.13
N SER A 318 9.29 -13.92 -28.31
CA SER A 318 9.90 -14.53 -29.51
C SER A 318 10.52 -15.89 -29.24
N MET A 319 9.83 -16.76 -28.48
CA MET A 319 10.31 -18.08 -28.10
C MET A 319 9.28 -19.17 -28.41
N ASP A 320 9.72 -20.43 -28.39
CA ASP A 320 8.85 -21.59 -28.54
C ASP A 320 8.21 -22.03 -27.21
N LEU A 321 7.19 -22.89 -27.29
CA LEU A 321 6.45 -23.37 -26.13
C LEU A 321 7.34 -24.12 -25.11
N LYS A 322 8.31 -24.89 -25.60
CA LYS A 322 9.22 -25.65 -24.72
C LYS A 322 10.08 -24.70 -23.87
N SER A 323 10.62 -23.65 -24.50
CA SER A 323 11.42 -22.63 -23.83
C SER A 323 10.58 -21.84 -22.82
N LEU A 324 9.35 -21.47 -23.19
CA LEU A 324 8.43 -20.79 -22.28
C LEU A 324 8.07 -21.67 -21.08
N THR A 325 7.75 -22.96 -21.29
CA THR A 325 7.44 -23.89 -20.20
C THR A 325 8.62 -24.00 -19.22
N ALA A 326 9.83 -24.19 -19.74
CA ALA A 326 11.03 -24.23 -18.90
C ALA A 326 11.24 -22.94 -18.10
N LEU A 327 10.98 -21.78 -18.72
CA LEU A 327 11.09 -20.47 -18.07
C LEU A 327 10.06 -20.30 -16.94
N ILE A 328 8.84 -20.76 -17.13
CA ILE A 328 7.80 -20.75 -16.10
C ILE A 328 8.15 -21.67 -14.94
N GLU A 329 8.61 -22.89 -15.24
CA GLU A 329 8.99 -23.88 -14.20
C GLU A 329 10.18 -23.43 -13.36
N THR A 330 11.13 -22.71 -13.97
CA THR A 330 12.34 -22.21 -13.30
C THR A 330 12.21 -20.76 -12.85
N HIS A 331 10.98 -20.23 -12.82
CA HIS A 331 10.74 -18.82 -12.52
C HIS A 331 11.43 -18.36 -11.23
N VAL A 332 12.28 -17.36 -11.36
CA VAL A 332 13.12 -16.82 -10.28
C VAL A 332 12.62 -15.47 -9.81
N LEU A 333 12.83 -15.17 -8.53
CA LEU A 333 12.47 -13.88 -7.94
C LEU A 333 13.28 -12.71 -8.53
N ILE A 334 14.55 -12.96 -8.85
CA ILE A 334 15.49 -11.98 -9.40
C ILE A 334 16.06 -12.56 -10.69
N PRO A 335 15.75 -11.99 -11.88
CA PRO A 335 16.22 -12.49 -13.15
C PRO A 335 17.75 -12.44 -13.25
N GLN A 336 18.34 -13.48 -13.84
CA GLN A 336 19.78 -13.66 -13.98
C GLN A 336 20.25 -13.54 -15.44
N ASN A 337 19.32 -13.56 -16.39
CA ASN A 337 19.62 -13.52 -17.82
C ASN A 337 18.54 -12.73 -18.59
N GLU A 338 18.78 -12.48 -19.88
CA GLU A 338 17.90 -11.70 -20.74
C GLU A 338 16.52 -12.33 -20.91
N SER A 339 16.41 -13.64 -21.02
CA SER A 339 15.12 -14.33 -21.18
C SER A 339 14.25 -14.21 -19.94
N GLU A 340 14.83 -14.37 -18.77
CA GLU A 340 14.13 -14.15 -17.47
C GLU A 340 13.74 -12.69 -17.31
N THR A 341 14.61 -11.75 -17.72
CA THR A 341 14.31 -10.31 -17.67
C THR A 341 13.16 -9.96 -18.61
N ALA A 342 13.14 -10.47 -19.84
CA ALA A 342 12.06 -10.27 -20.79
C ALA A 342 10.75 -10.86 -20.30
N PHE A 343 10.79 -12.02 -19.65
CA PHE A 343 9.61 -12.64 -19.06
C PHE A 343 9.04 -11.78 -17.92
N ILE A 344 9.87 -11.35 -16.97
CA ILE A 344 9.44 -10.44 -15.90
C ILE A 344 8.90 -9.13 -16.49
N HIS A 345 9.50 -8.60 -17.55
CA HIS A 345 9.03 -7.40 -18.23
C HIS A 345 7.61 -7.58 -18.80
N ALA A 346 7.33 -8.71 -19.45
CA ALA A 346 6.00 -9.03 -19.97
C ALA A 346 4.95 -9.12 -18.84
N LEU A 347 5.28 -9.79 -17.72
CA LEU A 347 4.40 -9.86 -16.55
C LEU A 347 4.18 -8.49 -15.92
N ALA A 348 5.24 -7.70 -15.75
CA ALA A 348 5.20 -6.36 -15.17
C ALA A 348 4.33 -5.40 -16.01
N GLN A 349 4.39 -5.50 -17.34
CA GLN A 349 3.57 -4.68 -18.24
C GLN A 349 2.07 -4.88 -17.98
N VAL A 350 1.63 -6.12 -17.86
CA VAL A 350 0.21 -6.43 -17.59
C VAL A 350 -0.17 -6.07 -16.16
N ALA A 351 0.70 -6.32 -15.19
CA ALA A 351 0.46 -5.96 -13.80
C ALA A 351 0.25 -4.44 -13.64
N VAL A 352 1.16 -3.63 -14.17
CA VAL A 352 1.09 -2.15 -14.08
C VAL A 352 -0.13 -1.61 -14.82
N LEU A 353 -0.38 -2.07 -16.06
CA LEU A 353 -1.55 -1.66 -16.84
C LEU A 353 -2.85 -1.93 -16.07
N THR A 354 -3.00 -3.16 -15.57
CA THR A 354 -4.21 -3.57 -14.84
C THR A 354 -4.37 -2.82 -13.53
N ALA A 355 -3.28 -2.63 -12.77
CA ALA A 355 -3.33 -1.89 -11.52
C ALA A 355 -3.73 -0.42 -11.73
N VAL A 356 -3.18 0.25 -12.74
CA VAL A 356 -3.58 1.62 -13.10
C VAL A 356 -5.05 1.67 -13.54
N GLN A 357 -5.51 0.71 -14.36
CA GLN A 357 -6.92 0.64 -14.80
C GLN A 357 -7.90 0.40 -13.64
N ARG A 358 -7.51 -0.35 -12.62
CA ARG A 358 -8.35 -0.58 -11.43
C ARG A 358 -8.32 0.60 -10.46
N HIS A 359 -7.26 1.40 -10.49
CA HIS A 359 -7.12 2.59 -9.63
C HIS A 359 -7.85 3.81 -10.17
N VAL A 360 -7.81 4.01 -11.47
CA VAL A 360 -8.39 5.18 -12.15
C VAL A 360 -9.92 5.12 -12.19
N GLY A 361 -10.54 6.29 -12.09
CA GLY A 361 -11.97 6.45 -12.33
C GLY A 361 -12.33 6.50 -13.81
N LYS A 362 -13.63 6.52 -14.09
CA LYS A 362 -14.17 6.50 -15.45
C LYS A 362 -15.33 7.49 -15.62
N HIS A 363 -15.54 7.92 -16.86
CA HIS A 363 -16.77 8.61 -17.25
C HIS A 363 -17.93 7.61 -17.32
N THR A 364 -19.05 7.96 -16.71
CA THR A 364 -20.27 7.14 -16.72
C THR A 364 -21.40 7.91 -17.39
N VAL A 365 -21.97 7.34 -18.44
CA VAL A 365 -23.15 7.89 -19.11
C VAL A 365 -24.39 7.24 -18.53
N ARG A 366 -25.21 7.96 -17.79
CA ARG A 366 -26.57 7.48 -17.46
C ARG A 366 -27.51 7.81 -18.62
N PHE A 367 -28.09 6.80 -19.22
CA PHE A 367 -29.09 6.88 -20.29
C PHE A 367 -30.42 7.46 -19.77
N ALA A 368 -30.50 8.76 -19.48
CA ALA A 368 -31.78 9.44 -19.34
C ALA A 368 -31.57 10.96 -19.49
N GLY A 369 -31.82 11.48 -20.68
CA GLY A 369 -32.04 12.90 -20.94
C GLY A 369 -30.78 13.75 -20.92
N GLY A 370 -30.14 13.97 -22.06
CA GLY A 370 -29.38 15.16 -22.48
C GLY A 370 -28.42 15.89 -21.51
N GLY A 371 -28.05 15.28 -20.37
CA GLY A 371 -27.23 15.89 -19.33
C GLY A 371 -25.75 15.51 -19.45
N GLN A 372 -24.88 16.35 -18.89
CA GLN A 372 -23.45 16.09 -18.76
C GLN A 372 -23.23 14.74 -18.06
N GLY A 373 -22.37 13.87 -18.62
CA GLY A 373 -22.02 12.57 -18.02
C GLY A 373 -21.46 12.69 -16.62
N TYR A 374 -21.70 11.70 -15.77
CA TYR A 374 -21.12 11.59 -14.42
C TYR A 374 -19.73 10.99 -14.48
N ALA A 375 -19.01 11.10 -13.39
CA ALA A 375 -17.72 10.45 -13.17
C ALA A 375 -17.79 9.56 -11.93
N GLU A 376 -17.05 8.47 -11.92
CA GLU A 376 -16.98 7.52 -10.82
C GLU A 376 -15.52 7.10 -10.59
N GLY A 377 -15.08 7.08 -9.33
CA GLY A 377 -13.72 6.69 -8.93
C GLY A 377 -12.72 7.84 -9.00
N LYS A 378 -11.42 7.49 -8.87
CA LYS A 378 -10.35 8.48 -8.71
C LYS A 378 -10.06 9.24 -9.99
N ASP A 379 -10.12 10.56 -9.90
CA ASP A 379 -9.71 11.46 -10.99
C ASP A 379 -8.18 11.59 -11.02
N LEU A 380 -7.56 11.10 -12.09
CA LEU A 380 -6.13 11.21 -12.36
C LEU A 380 -5.82 12.20 -13.48
N THR A 381 -6.80 12.95 -13.98
CA THR A 381 -6.61 13.87 -15.13
C THR A 381 -5.56 14.95 -14.89
N GLN A 382 -5.31 15.29 -13.62
CA GLN A 382 -4.31 16.28 -13.20
C GLN A 382 -2.91 15.69 -12.95
N ILE A 383 -2.74 14.37 -13.00
CA ILE A 383 -1.44 13.73 -12.74
C ILE A 383 -0.42 14.19 -13.79
N LYS A 384 0.68 14.76 -13.31
CA LYS A 384 1.80 15.26 -14.13
C LYS A 384 3.04 14.40 -14.01
N ARG A 385 3.16 13.66 -12.92
CA ARG A 385 4.36 12.88 -12.59
C ARG A 385 3.97 11.50 -12.07
N VAL A 386 4.65 10.50 -12.56
CA VAL A 386 4.49 9.12 -12.09
C VAL A 386 5.84 8.61 -11.62
N ILE A 387 5.84 7.98 -10.46
CA ILE A 387 7.02 7.40 -9.84
C ILE A 387 6.86 5.89 -9.85
N GLY A 388 7.82 5.19 -10.45
CA GLY A 388 7.96 3.75 -10.34
C GLY A 388 8.88 3.38 -9.19
N THR A 389 8.43 2.51 -8.30
CA THR A 389 9.20 1.93 -7.20
C THR A 389 8.90 0.43 -7.07
N GLY A 390 9.40 -0.19 -6.03
CA GLY A 390 9.29 -1.64 -5.84
C GLY A 390 10.47 -2.38 -6.47
N GLY A 391 10.76 -3.56 -5.93
CA GLY A 391 11.92 -4.36 -6.31
C GLY A 391 11.98 -4.75 -7.79
N VAL A 392 10.86 -4.65 -8.52
CA VAL A 392 10.77 -4.94 -9.95
C VAL A 392 11.06 -3.70 -10.77
N LEU A 393 10.28 -2.62 -10.64
CA LEU A 393 10.43 -1.43 -11.48
C LEU A 393 11.77 -0.72 -11.29
N THR A 394 12.37 -0.79 -10.11
CA THR A 394 13.68 -0.16 -9.83
C THR A 394 14.83 -0.85 -10.55
N ARG A 395 14.67 -2.11 -10.94
CA ARG A 395 15.73 -2.93 -11.57
C ARG A 395 15.44 -3.30 -13.00
N LEU A 396 14.18 -3.16 -13.44
CA LEU A 396 13.76 -3.57 -14.76
C LEU A 396 14.25 -2.55 -15.81
N PRO A 397 14.93 -2.99 -16.89
CA PRO A 397 15.21 -2.13 -18.04
C PRO A 397 13.91 -1.55 -18.60
N GLU A 398 13.98 -0.32 -19.13
CA GLU A 398 12.85 0.35 -19.79
C GLU A 398 11.57 0.50 -18.94
N ALA A 399 11.70 0.50 -17.59
CA ALA A 399 10.57 0.65 -16.68
C ALA A 399 9.76 1.93 -16.94
N GLU A 400 10.41 3.02 -17.37
CA GLU A 400 9.73 4.27 -17.75
C GLU A 400 8.77 4.05 -18.94
N ALA A 401 9.22 3.36 -19.99
CA ALA A 401 8.41 3.08 -21.19
C ALA A 401 7.24 2.13 -20.83
N LEU A 402 7.50 1.13 -19.99
CA LEU A 402 6.50 0.20 -19.47
C LEU A 402 5.38 0.97 -18.73
N ILE A 403 5.75 1.81 -17.78
CA ILE A 403 4.79 2.63 -17.02
C ILE A 403 4.02 3.55 -17.96
N LEU A 404 4.70 4.24 -18.87
CA LEU A 404 4.08 5.17 -19.80
C LEU A 404 3.01 4.47 -20.68
N SER A 405 3.23 3.21 -21.04
CA SER A 405 2.26 2.43 -21.82
C SER A 405 0.93 2.22 -21.12
N SER A 406 0.88 2.24 -19.78
CA SER A 406 -0.33 2.06 -18.97
C SER A 406 -1.28 3.28 -18.95
N PHE A 407 -0.80 4.43 -19.45
CA PHE A 407 -1.61 5.66 -19.53
C PHE A 407 -2.32 5.84 -20.88
N ARG A 408 -2.30 4.83 -21.74
CA ARG A 408 -3.06 4.85 -22.99
C ARG A 408 -4.56 4.70 -22.72
N ASN A 409 -5.36 5.62 -23.25
CA ASN A 409 -6.81 5.65 -23.08
C ASN A 409 -7.52 5.72 -24.46
N PRO A 410 -7.49 4.62 -25.26
CA PRO A 410 -7.99 4.64 -26.63
C PRO A 410 -9.50 4.87 -26.73
N LYS A 411 -10.26 4.56 -25.71
CA LYS A 411 -11.72 4.78 -25.62
C LYS A 411 -12.08 6.14 -25.06
N GLY A 412 -11.16 6.84 -24.41
CA GLY A 412 -11.40 8.13 -23.75
C GLY A 412 -12.35 8.07 -22.57
N ASP A 413 -12.63 6.88 -22.02
CA ASP A 413 -13.57 6.67 -20.92
C ASP A 413 -12.92 6.73 -19.53
N LEU A 414 -11.61 6.56 -19.44
CA LEU A 414 -10.88 6.63 -18.19
C LEU A 414 -10.49 8.06 -17.83
N LEU A 415 -10.50 8.39 -16.55
CA LEU A 415 -10.09 9.70 -16.02
C LEU A 415 -8.55 9.81 -15.93
N LEU A 416 -7.86 9.44 -16.99
CA LEU A 416 -6.40 9.53 -17.14
C LEU A 416 -5.97 10.92 -17.65
N PRO A 417 -4.70 11.32 -17.44
CA PRO A 417 -4.16 12.58 -17.95
C PRO A 417 -4.31 12.69 -19.48
N GLN A 418 -4.69 13.86 -19.97
CA GLN A 418 -4.72 14.12 -21.42
C GLN A 418 -3.32 14.21 -22.03
N GLN A 419 -2.36 14.74 -21.26
CA GLN A 419 -0.94 14.78 -21.62
C GLN A 419 -0.20 13.67 -20.89
N MET A 420 0.72 13.01 -21.60
CA MET A 420 1.51 11.94 -20.98
C MET A 420 2.32 12.49 -19.81
N PRO A 421 2.23 11.86 -18.63
CA PRO A 421 2.96 12.30 -17.45
C PRO A 421 4.46 12.04 -17.60
N LYS A 422 5.26 12.81 -16.87
CA LYS A 422 6.71 12.52 -16.75
C LYS A 422 6.91 11.36 -15.80
N ILE A 423 7.68 10.36 -16.24
CA ILE A 423 7.98 9.16 -15.44
C ILE A 423 9.31 9.34 -14.74
N PHE A 424 9.37 8.92 -13.48
CA PHE A 424 10.58 8.83 -12.66
C PHE A 424 10.68 7.45 -12.05
N ILE A 425 11.89 6.93 -11.91
CA ILE A 425 12.14 5.66 -11.24
C ILE A 425 12.93 5.92 -9.95
N ASP A 426 12.49 5.31 -8.85
CA ASP A 426 13.21 5.28 -7.57
C ASP A 426 14.45 4.37 -7.69
N ARG A 427 15.51 4.89 -8.35
CA ARG A 427 16.69 4.12 -8.76
C ARG A 427 17.47 3.53 -7.57
N GLN A 428 17.35 4.12 -6.41
CA GLN A 428 17.99 3.64 -5.20
C GLN A 428 17.09 2.73 -4.35
N TYR A 429 15.85 2.49 -4.80
CA TYR A 429 14.89 1.68 -4.05
C TYR A 429 14.76 2.12 -2.58
N ILE A 430 14.45 3.38 -2.35
CA ILE A 430 14.35 3.96 -1.01
C ILE A 430 13.01 4.63 -0.70
N MET A 431 12.01 4.48 -1.57
CA MET A 431 10.70 5.14 -1.39
C MET A 431 10.08 4.82 -0.02
N ALA A 432 10.01 3.55 0.36
CA ALA A 432 9.52 3.13 1.66
C ALA A 432 10.43 3.60 2.80
N ALA A 433 11.75 3.48 2.65
CA ALA A 433 12.71 3.93 3.64
C ALA A 433 12.62 5.46 3.88
N ALA A 434 12.47 6.25 2.83
CA ALA A 434 12.25 7.70 2.93
C ALA A 434 10.94 8.03 3.66
N GLY A 435 9.87 7.27 3.41
CA GLY A 435 8.62 7.41 4.15
C GLY A 435 8.76 7.13 5.64
N VAL A 436 9.57 6.15 6.03
CA VAL A 436 9.91 5.88 7.43
C VAL A 436 10.73 7.01 8.01
N LEU A 437 11.82 7.41 7.33
CA LEU A 437 12.72 8.49 7.77
C LEU A 437 12.00 9.84 7.90
N SER A 438 11.00 10.11 7.09
CA SER A 438 10.28 11.39 7.12
C SER A 438 9.62 11.70 8.47
N GLY A 439 9.44 10.70 9.34
CA GLY A 439 8.95 10.89 10.71
C GLY A 439 9.95 11.49 11.66
N HIS A 440 11.22 11.37 11.35
CA HIS A 440 12.33 11.79 12.22
C HIS A 440 13.23 12.81 11.52
N TYR A 441 13.41 12.69 10.22
CA TYR A 441 14.30 13.49 9.38
C TYR A 441 13.60 13.91 8.07
N PRO A 442 12.54 14.74 8.13
CA PRO A 442 11.69 15.04 6.96
C PRO A 442 12.47 15.67 5.80
N GLU A 443 13.34 16.65 6.07
CA GLU A 443 14.14 17.32 5.04
C GLU A 443 15.16 16.37 4.39
N ALA A 444 15.83 15.54 5.19
CA ALA A 444 16.78 14.56 4.68
C ALA A 444 16.08 13.49 3.84
N ALA A 445 14.94 12.97 4.30
CA ALA A 445 14.13 11.99 3.57
C ALA A 445 13.68 12.53 2.21
N GLN A 446 13.24 13.80 2.16
CA GLN A 446 12.85 14.46 0.92
C GLN A 446 14.02 14.59 -0.06
N LYS A 447 15.19 15.05 0.41
CA LYS A 447 16.40 15.19 -0.41
C LYS A 447 16.90 13.85 -0.94
N LEU A 448 16.96 12.81 -0.08
CA LEU A 448 17.35 11.46 -0.47
C LEU A 448 16.44 10.93 -1.58
N LEU A 449 15.14 11.12 -1.44
CA LEU A 449 14.18 10.63 -2.43
C LEU A 449 14.28 11.40 -3.74
N LEU A 450 14.42 12.73 -3.72
CA LEU A 450 14.66 13.54 -4.91
C LEU A 450 15.95 13.09 -5.66
N ASN A 451 17.01 12.79 -4.91
CA ASN A 451 18.25 12.27 -5.50
C ASN A 451 18.02 10.89 -6.15
N SER A 452 17.28 9.98 -5.49
CA SER A 452 16.93 8.68 -6.06
C SER A 452 16.12 8.80 -7.35
N LEU A 453 15.25 9.80 -7.43
CA LEU A 453 14.44 10.11 -8.61
C LEU A 453 15.22 10.88 -9.72
N GLY A 454 16.47 11.26 -9.46
CA GLY A 454 17.27 12.06 -10.40
C GLY A 454 16.77 13.51 -10.56
N ILE A 455 16.10 14.06 -9.54
CA ILE A 455 15.54 15.41 -9.56
C ILE A 455 16.46 16.34 -8.76
N GLN A 456 17.41 16.95 -9.42
CA GLN A 456 18.42 17.83 -8.79
C GLN A 456 18.01 19.30 -8.66
N GLU A 457 16.97 19.78 -9.38
CA GLU A 457 16.68 21.21 -9.55
C GLU A 457 15.35 21.71 -8.96
N ALA A 458 14.59 20.89 -8.26
CA ALA A 458 13.28 21.32 -7.72
C ALA A 458 13.37 22.17 -6.44
N LEU A 459 14.58 22.55 -5.99
CA LEU A 459 14.84 23.26 -4.72
C LEU A 459 15.45 24.67 -4.91
N ARG A 460 15.33 25.25 -6.12
CA ARG A 460 15.68 26.66 -6.36
C ARG A 460 14.46 27.50 -6.63
#